data_e957442f3eb5489f9f1f13c6e2c4ba1e
#
_entry.id   e957442f3eb5489f9f1f13c6e2c4ba1e
#
_cell.length_a   1.000
_cell.length_b   1.000
_cell.length_c   1.000
_cell.angle_alpha   90.00
_cell.angle_beta   90.00
_cell.angle_gamma   90.00
#
_symmetry.space_group_name_H-M   'P 1'
#
loop_
_entity.id
_entity.type
_entity.pdbx_description
1 polymer ?
#
loop_
_entity_poly.entity_id
_entity_poly.type
_entity_poly.pdbx_seq_one_letter_code
_entity_poly.pdbx_strand_id
1 'polypeptide(L)'
;TVILKSNAETTGQKELFGASYRFLSLQEKKQYGINNGLIITDLGNGPLAQQSNIQKGFIITAINDVAIATEEQIANAINNKNFIQIAGFYPGQRGNYYYSFQIND
;
A
#
# COMPACT_ATOMS: atom_id res chain seq x y z
N THR A 1 -19.35 -15.14 15.12
CA THR A 1 -18.65 -15.26 15.02
C THR A 1 -18.14 -15.10 14.79
N VAL A 2 -18.49 -15.09 14.91
CA VAL A 2 -17.66 -15.05 14.77
C VAL A 2 -17.17 -14.74 14.40
N ILE A 3 -17.40 -14.65 14.48
CA ILE A 3 -16.65 -14.50 14.17
C ILE A 3 -16.24 -14.06 13.68
N LEU A 4 -16.30 -13.83 13.65
CA LEU A 4 -15.62 -13.53 13.31
C LEU A 4 -15.23 -12.97 13.00
N LYS A 5 -15.37 -12.82 13.03
CA LYS A 5 -14.70 -12.45 12.81
C LYS A 5 -14.18 -11.95 12.58
N SER A 6 -14.27 -11.75 12.74
CA SER A 6 -13.47 -11.32 12.64
C SER A 6 -13.09 -10.80 12.54
N ASN A 7 -13.21 -10.65 12.57
CA ASN A 7 -12.51 -10.24 12.55
C ASN A 7 -12.04 -9.68 12.27
N ALA A 8 -12.22 -9.46 12.33
CA ALA A 8 -11.48 -9.00 12.14
C ALA A 8 -11.06 -8.64 12.12
N GLU A 9 -11.20 -8.66 12.30
CA GLU A 9 -10.45 -8.47 12.34
C GLU A 9 -9.91 -8.20 12.23
N THR A 10 -10.19 -8.16 12.43
CA THR A 10 -9.42 -7.89 12.30
C THR A 10 -8.91 -7.34 12.06
N THR A 11 -9.12 -7.76 12.38
CA THR A 11 -8.44 -6.78 12.53
C THR A 11 -7.88 -5.98 11.49
N GLY A 12 -8.03 -5.61 10.74
CA GLY A 12 -7.67 -4.61 9.83
C GLY A 12 -6.38 -4.74 9.06
N GLN A 13 -5.66 -5.82 9.25
CA GLN A 13 -4.42 -6.03 8.51
C GLN A 13 -4.73 -6.51 7.11
N LYS A 14 -4.12 -5.86 6.12
CA LYS A 14 -4.30 -6.20 4.72
C LYS A 14 -2.94 -6.43 4.08
N GLU A 15 -2.92 -7.20 2.99
CA GLU A 15 -1.67 -7.53 2.32
C GLU A 15 -1.66 -7.04 0.89
N LEU A 16 -0.50 -6.57 0.46
CA LEU A 16 -0.25 -6.12 -0.91
C LEU A 16 1.11 -6.64 -1.34
N PHE A 17 1.12 -7.58 -2.28
CA PHE A 17 2.37 -8.18 -2.77
C PHE A 17 3.24 -8.71 -1.63
N GLY A 18 2.60 -9.31 -0.64
CA GLY A 18 3.31 -9.90 0.50
C GLY A 18 3.56 -8.95 1.65
N ALA A 19 3.35 -7.67 1.46
CA ALA A 19 3.54 -6.69 2.52
C ALA A 19 2.20 -6.40 3.20
N SER A 20 2.26 -6.08 4.48
CA SER A 20 1.08 -5.68 5.22
C SER A 20 0.90 -4.17 5.15
N TYR A 21 -0.32 -3.71 5.07
CA TYR A 21 -0.60 -2.29 5.00
C TYR A 21 -1.92 -1.97 5.69
N ARG A 22 -2.14 -0.69 5.92
CA ARG A 22 -3.45 -0.18 6.34
C ARG A 22 -3.68 1.15 5.65
N PHE A 23 -4.95 1.49 5.46
CA PHE A 23 -5.28 2.79 4.89
C PHE A 23 -5.04 3.88 5.93
N LEU A 24 -4.69 5.07 5.45
CA LEU A 24 -4.46 6.20 6.34
C LEU A 24 -5.76 6.62 7.01
N SER A 25 -5.65 7.02 8.27
CA SER A 25 -6.77 7.60 8.99
C SER A 25 -7.03 9.01 8.48
N LEU A 26 -8.20 9.54 8.84
CA LEU A 26 -8.53 10.91 8.47
C LEU A 26 -7.51 11.89 9.03
N GLN A 27 -7.07 11.65 10.26
CA GLN A 27 -6.09 12.51 10.90
C GLN A 27 -4.76 12.47 10.17
N GLU A 28 -4.33 11.28 9.74
CA GLU A 28 -3.09 11.14 8.99
C GLU A 28 -3.17 11.84 7.64
N LYS A 29 -4.29 11.72 6.97
CA LYS A 29 -4.47 12.41 5.69
C LYS A 29 -4.35 13.91 5.85
N LYS A 30 -4.95 14.46 6.91
CA LYS A 30 -4.83 15.88 7.19
C LYS A 30 -3.41 16.27 7.53
N GLN A 31 -2.72 15.44 8.29
CA GLN A 31 -1.35 15.71 8.71
C GLN A 31 -0.42 15.80 7.50
N TYR A 32 -0.63 14.96 6.51
CA TYR A 32 0.23 14.92 5.33
C TYR A 32 -0.31 15.72 4.17
N GLY A 33 -1.50 16.29 4.31
CA GLY A 33 -2.07 17.13 3.25
C GLY A 33 -2.52 16.34 2.03
N ILE A 34 -2.98 15.11 2.22
CA ILE A 34 -3.43 14.26 1.12
C ILE A 34 -4.82 13.73 1.42
N ASN A 35 -5.47 13.22 0.36
CA ASN A 35 -6.84 12.71 0.48
C ASN A 35 -6.93 11.21 0.37
N ASN A 36 -5.81 10.54 0.13
CA ASN A 36 -5.81 9.10 -0.11
C ASN A 36 -4.46 8.52 0.27
N GLY A 37 -4.39 7.21 0.34
CA GLY A 37 -3.12 6.55 0.55
C GLY A 37 -3.21 5.44 1.58
N LEU A 38 -2.17 4.61 1.56
CA LEU A 38 -2.00 3.56 2.55
C LEU A 38 -0.55 3.55 3.02
N ILE A 39 -0.33 3.00 4.20
CA ILE A 39 1.00 2.94 4.77
C ILE A 39 1.42 1.49 4.94
N ILE A 40 2.66 1.19 4.57
CA ILE A 40 3.22 -0.15 4.71
C ILE A 40 3.61 -0.38 6.17
N THR A 41 2.96 -1.34 6.81
CA THR A 41 3.20 -1.62 8.22
C THR A 41 4.20 -2.74 8.43
N ASP A 42 4.36 -3.62 7.43
CA ASP A 42 5.32 -4.71 7.50
C ASP A 42 5.67 -5.12 6.09
N LEU A 43 6.95 -5.33 5.81
CA LEU A 43 7.39 -5.64 4.45
C LEU A 43 7.13 -7.07 4.03
N GLY A 44 7.17 -8.01 4.98
CA GLY A 44 6.97 -9.40 4.62
C GLY A 44 8.08 -9.95 3.74
N ASN A 45 7.75 -10.99 2.97
CA ASN A 45 8.72 -11.70 2.14
C ASN A 45 8.31 -11.82 0.67
N GLY A 46 7.32 -11.05 0.25
CA GLY A 46 6.81 -11.14 -1.11
C GLY A 46 7.58 -10.28 -2.10
N PRO A 47 7.03 -10.16 -3.32
CA PRO A 47 7.71 -9.39 -4.38
C PRO A 47 8.02 -7.95 -4.01
N LEU A 48 7.14 -7.31 -3.26
CA LEU A 48 7.37 -5.92 -2.89
C LEU A 48 8.65 -5.77 -2.07
N ALA A 49 8.86 -6.65 -1.10
CA ALA A 49 10.05 -6.61 -0.28
C ALA A 49 11.29 -7.05 -1.03
N GLN A 50 11.15 -8.03 -1.91
CA GLN A 50 12.29 -8.65 -2.57
C GLN A 50 12.75 -7.89 -3.81
N GLN A 51 11.83 -7.28 -4.53
CA GLN A 51 12.15 -6.66 -5.82
C GLN A 51 12.19 -5.13 -5.78
N SER A 52 11.84 -4.54 -4.65
CA SER A 52 11.89 -3.09 -4.52
C SER A 52 12.68 -2.74 -3.27
N ASN A 53 13.03 -1.46 -3.16
CA ASN A 53 13.75 -0.97 -2.00
C ASN A 53 12.84 -0.25 -1.03
N ILE A 54 11.54 -0.52 -1.12
CA ILE A 54 10.57 0.11 -0.23
C ILE A 54 10.86 -0.28 1.21
N GLN A 55 10.77 0.69 2.08
CA GLN A 55 10.98 0.49 3.50
C GLN A 55 9.65 0.56 4.24
N LYS A 56 9.63 -0.03 5.41
CA LYS A 56 8.49 0.05 6.31
C LYS A 56 8.17 1.52 6.60
N GLY A 57 6.89 1.85 6.60
CA GLY A 57 6.47 3.23 6.83
C GLY A 57 6.25 4.03 5.56
N PHE A 58 6.54 3.45 4.40
CA PHE A 58 6.29 4.13 3.13
C PHE A 58 4.79 4.30 2.91
N ILE A 59 4.38 5.48 2.48
CA ILE A 59 2.99 5.77 2.19
C ILE A 59 2.80 5.72 0.68
N ILE A 60 1.96 4.79 0.22
CA ILE A 60 1.67 4.64 -1.20
C ILE A 60 0.46 5.49 -1.53
N THR A 61 0.61 6.41 -2.47
CA THR A 61 -0.49 7.27 -2.90
C THR A 61 -1.06 6.87 -4.24
N ALA A 62 -0.29 6.18 -5.08
CA ALA A 62 -0.77 5.74 -6.38
C ALA A 62 -0.07 4.45 -6.79
N ILE A 63 -0.79 3.62 -7.55
CA ILE A 63 -0.25 2.42 -8.16
C ILE A 63 -0.62 2.47 -9.62
N ASN A 64 0.37 2.34 -10.53
CA ASN A 64 0.15 2.40 -11.97
C ASN A 64 -0.66 3.63 -12.38
N ASP A 65 -0.34 4.78 -11.74
CA ASP A 65 -0.97 6.07 -11.99
C ASP A 65 -2.43 6.14 -11.53
N VAL A 66 -2.87 5.19 -10.73
CA VAL A 66 -4.22 5.20 -10.15
C VAL A 66 -4.12 5.59 -8.69
N ALA A 67 -4.79 6.68 -8.31
CA ALA A 67 -4.82 7.11 -6.92
C ALA A 67 -5.49 6.04 -6.06
N ILE A 68 -4.89 5.74 -4.93
CA ILE A 68 -5.33 4.62 -4.08
C ILE A 68 -5.97 5.15 -2.82
N ALA A 69 -7.29 4.98 -2.70
CA ALA A 69 -8.04 5.32 -1.50
C ALA A 69 -8.85 4.14 -0.97
N THR A 70 -9.08 3.12 -1.81
CA THR A 70 -9.86 1.96 -1.42
C THR A 70 -9.20 0.69 -1.96
N GLU A 71 -9.64 -0.45 -1.43
CA GLU A 71 -9.15 -1.74 -1.93
C GLU A 71 -9.56 -1.97 -3.38
N GLU A 72 -10.72 -1.49 -3.76
CA GLU A 72 -11.19 -1.64 -5.13
C GLU A 72 -10.25 -0.93 -6.10
N GLN A 73 -9.78 0.24 -5.73
CA GLN A 73 -8.84 0.97 -6.57
C GLN A 73 -7.51 0.24 -6.68
N ILE A 74 -7.06 -0.41 -5.60
CA ILE A 74 -5.87 -1.23 -5.68
C ILE A 74 -6.08 -2.36 -6.68
N ALA A 75 -7.19 -3.08 -6.57
CA ALA A 75 -7.47 -4.19 -7.45
C ALA A 75 -7.53 -3.74 -8.91
N ASN A 76 -8.16 -2.60 -9.17
CA ASN A 76 -8.26 -2.08 -10.53
C ASN A 76 -6.90 -1.65 -11.07
N ALA A 77 -6.06 -1.10 -10.21
CA ALA A 77 -4.75 -0.60 -10.64
C ALA A 77 -3.81 -1.74 -11.05
N ILE A 78 -3.94 -2.90 -10.41
CA ILE A 78 -3.02 -4.02 -10.67
C ILE A 78 -3.63 -5.10 -11.55
N ASN A 79 -4.90 -4.98 -11.91
CA ASN A 79 -5.61 -6.00 -12.69
C ASN A 79 -4.96 -6.19 -14.05
N ASN A 80 -4.57 -7.43 -14.35
CA ASN A 80 -3.95 -7.80 -15.64
C ASN A 80 -2.63 -7.07 -15.90
N LYS A 81 -1.97 -6.60 -14.84
CA LYS A 81 -0.68 -5.93 -14.99
C LYS A 81 0.42 -6.84 -14.48
N ASN A 82 1.50 -6.94 -15.26
CA ASN A 82 2.68 -7.67 -14.83
C ASN A 82 3.76 -6.76 -14.27
N PHE A 83 3.68 -5.49 -14.59
CA PHE A 83 4.63 -4.49 -14.14
C PHE A 83 3.90 -3.52 -13.23
N ILE A 84 4.43 -3.37 -12.01
CA ILE A 84 3.79 -2.56 -10.99
C ILE A 84 4.67 -1.34 -10.71
N GLN A 85 4.07 -0.17 -10.81
CA GLN A 85 4.75 1.08 -10.49
C GLN A 85 4.05 1.73 -9.30
N ILE A 86 4.81 2.02 -8.26
CA ILE A 86 4.29 2.55 -7.01
C ILE A 86 4.83 3.95 -6.79
N ALA A 87 3.95 4.88 -6.44
CA ALA A 87 4.35 6.24 -6.12
C ALA A 87 3.91 6.58 -4.70
N GLY A 88 4.73 7.33 -3.99
CA GLY A 88 4.40 7.72 -2.64
C GLY A 88 5.52 8.51 -1.98
N PHE A 89 5.53 8.50 -0.66
CA PHE A 89 6.52 9.26 0.08
C PHE A 89 6.73 8.66 1.46
N TYR A 90 7.83 9.08 2.10
CA TYR A 90 8.10 8.70 3.49
C TYR A 90 7.78 9.89 4.39
N PRO A 91 7.02 9.67 5.48
CA PRO A 91 6.75 10.75 6.42
C PRO A 91 8.05 11.35 6.96
N GLY A 92 8.13 12.66 6.96
CA GLY A 92 9.31 13.35 7.46
C GLY A 92 10.42 13.53 6.45
N GLN A 93 10.26 13.00 5.24
CA GLN A 93 11.26 13.16 4.20
C GLN A 93 10.69 13.96 3.05
N ARG A 94 11.56 14.64 2.34
CA ARG A 94 11.12 15.48 1.23
C ARG A 94 11.02 14.67 -0.05
N GLY A 95 10.09 15.09 -0.90
CA GLY A 95 9.97 14.56 -2.23
C GLY A 95 9.15 13.31 -2.32
N ASN A 96 8.91 12.91 -3.54
CA ASN A 96 8.17 11.70 -3.85
C ASN A 96 9.13 10.62 -4.30
N TYR A 97 8.76 9.39 -4.00
CA TYR A 97 9.57 8.24 -4.37
C TYR A 97 8.76 7.35 -5.30
N TYR A 98 9.45 6.72 -6.23
CA TYR A 98 8.84 5.83 -7.22
C TYR A 98 9.57 4.51 -7.19
N TYR A 99 8.82 3.44 -7.11
CA TYR A 99 9.35 2.08 -7.11
C TYR A 99 8.63 1.27 -8.16
N SER A 100 9.31 0.34 -8.77
CA SER A 100 8.67 -0.53 -9.74
C SER A 100 9.24 -1.93 -9.61
N PHE A 101 8.40 -2.90 -9.96
CA PHE A 101 8.82 -4.29 -9.96
C PHE A 101 7.87 -5.09 -10.83
N GLN A 102 8.28 -6.30 -11.16
CA GLN A 102 7.48 -7.19 -11.98
C GLN A 102 6.91 -8.32 -11.13
N ILE A 103 5.67 -8.67 -11.46
CA ILE A 103 5.03 -9.83 -10.86
C ILE A 103 5.19 -10.97 -11.84
N ASN A 104 5.80 -12.04 -11.38
CA ASN A 104 5.95 -13.25 -12.19
C ASN A 104 4.95 -14.28 -11.72
N ASP A 105 4.21 -14.83 -12.65
CA ASP A 105 3.27 -15.90 -12.34
C ASP A 105 3.92 -17.25 -12.41
#